data_5ea8cc268e852251f6233b446facf334
#
_entry.id   5ea8cc268e852251f6233b446facf334
#
_cell.length_a   1.000
_cell.length_b   1.000
_cell.length_c   1.000
_cell.angle_alpha   90.00
_cell.angle_beta   90.00
_cell.angle_gamma   90.00
#
_symmetry.space_group_name_H-M   'P 1'
#
loop_
_entity.id
_entity.type
_entity.pdbx_description
1 polymer ?
#
loop_
_entity_poly.entity_id
_entity_poly.type
_entity_poly.pdbx_seq_one_letter_code
_entity_poly.pdbx_strand_id
1 'polypeptide(L)'
;SLDKNLLLFLLLLPSVFSLFGLWFVVKKIHSRSLISIITSRKKFDFKRFKFGFILWSLISISIFTLEILIHPDDYELNFNFLKFLILFLISIIMIPVQSILEELIFRGYLMQGFSVFFKDLYLIKKVKGEVVINIPFIRIMPLFTTSIIFGLLHILNPEIQKIGYGLLIYYVGTGLFFGIVTLMDEGVELSSGFHASNNLVASLLVTA
;
A
#
# COMPACT_ATOMS: atom_id res chain seq x y z
N SER A 1 -26.42 6.18 14.62
CA SER A 1 -25.10 5.98 13.97
C SER A 1 -24.77 4.52 14.02
N LEU A 2 -24.19 3.97 12.93
CA LEU A 2 -23.66 2.61 12.90
C LEU A 2 -22.56 2.47 13.95
N ASP A 3 -22.44 1.28 14.53
CA ASP A 3 -21.29 0.93 15.37
C ASP A 3 -19.98 1.09 14.59
N LYS A 4 -18.95 1.70 15.21
CA LYS A 4 -17.67 2.00 14.52
C LYS A 4 -17.00 0.74 13.98
N ASN A 5 -17.08 -0.39 14.69
CA ASN A 5 -16.49 -1.67 14.26
C ASN A 5 -17.23 -2.25 13.04
N LEU A 6 -18.57 -2.14 13.04
CA LEU A 6 -19.37 -2.55 11.89
C LEU A 6 -19.07 -1.66 10.67
N LEU A 7 -18.93 -0.36 10.88
CA LEU A 7 -18.54 0.56 9.81
C LEU A 7 -17.18 0.19 9.22
N LEU A 8 -16.18 -0.05 10.07
CA LEU A 8 -14.84 -0.48 9.62
C LEU A 8 -14.93 -1.77 8.79
N PHE A 9 -15.67 -2.78 9.29
CA PHE A 9 -15.86 -4.03 8.56
C PHE A 9 -16.47 -3.79 7.17
N LEU A 10 -17.53 -2.98 7.10
CA LEU A 10 -18.21 -2.67 5.82
C LEU A 10 -17.30 -1.89 4.86
N LEU A 11 -16.45 -0.99 5.36
CA LEU A 11 -15.48 -0.26 4.54
C LEU A 11 -14.35 -1.15 4.00
N LEU A 12 -13.95 -2.18 4.74
CA LEU A 12 -12.91 -3.12 4.32
C LEU A 12 -13.44 -4.26 3.43
N LEU A 13 -14.73 -4.56 3.50
CA LEU A 13 -15.34 -5.67 2.77
C LEU A 13 -15.15 -5.60 1.24
N PRO A 14 -15.23 -4.42 0.58
CA PRO A 14 -14.94 -4.30 -0.85
C PRO A 14 -13.56 -4.81 -1.26
N SER A 15 -12.56 -4.77 -0.37
CA SER A 15 -11.22 -5.26 -0.66
C SER A 15 -11.19 -6.76 -0.95
N VAL A 16 -12.03 -7.53 -0.25
CA VAL A 16 -12.14 -8.98 -0.47
C VAL A 16 -12.69 -9.26 -1.87
N PHE A 17 -13.76 -8.56 -2.27
CA PHE A 17 -14.33 -8.71 -3.61
C PHE A 17 -13.36 -8.24 -4.71
N SER A 18 -12.65 -7.14 -4.46
CA SER A 18 -11.65 -6.61 -5.40
C SER A 18 -10.47 -7.57 -5.58
N LEU A 19 -10.10 -8.34 -4.56
CA LEU A 19 -9.08 -9.38 -4.69
C LEU A 19 -9.51 -10.49 -5.67
N PHE A 20 -10.79 -10.92 -5.61
CA PHE A 20 -11.34 -11.85 -6.59
C PHE A 20 -11.40 -11.22 -7.99
N GLY A 21 -11.76 -9.94 -8.10
CA GLY A 21 -11.75 -9.19 -9.36
C GLY A 21 -10.34 -9.15 -9.97
N LEU A 22 -9.32 -8.82 -9.17
CA LEU A 22 -7.94 -8.81 -9.62
C LEU A 22 -7.48 -10.21 -10.06
N TRP A 23 -7.80 -11.24 -9.27
CA TRP A 23 -7.54 -12.62 -9.67
C TRP A 23 -8.18 -12.97 -11.01
N PHE A 24 -9.44 -12.61 -11.21
CA PHE A 24 -10.16 -12.86 -12.47
C PHE A 24 -9.47 -12.16 -13.65
N VAL A 25 -9.14 -10.89 -13.53
CA VAL A 25 -8.46 -10.10 -14.58
C VAL A 25 -7.12 -10.73 -14.92
N VAL A 26 -6.27 -10.98 -13.94
CA VAL A 26 -4.92 -11.53 -14.16
C VAL A 26 -5.00 -12.94 -14.76
N LYS A 27 -5.85 -13.80 -14.20
CA LYS A 27 -5.90 -15.22 -14.60
C LYS A 27 -6.68 -15.45 -15.89
N LYS A 28 -7.82 -14.76 -16.06
CA LYS A 28 -8.76 -15.03 -17.15
C LYS A 28 -8.60 -14.09 -18.34
N ILE A 29 -8.34 -12.81 -18.10
CA ILE A 29 -8.19 -11.83 -19.19
C ILE A 29 -6.75 -11.82 -19.68
N HIS A 30 -5.76 -11.76 -18.79
CA HIS A 30 -4.35 -11.70 -19.18
C HIS A 30 -3.67 -13.07 -19.28
N SER A 31 -4.34 -14.17 -18.92
CA SER A 31 -3.78 -15.54 -18.95
C SER A 31 -2.45 -15.67 -18.20
N ARG A 32 -2.26 -14.86 -17.13
CA ARG A 32 -1.04 -14.85 -16.31
C ARG A 32 -1.27 -15.54 -14.97
N SER A 33 -0.19 -15.97 -14.33
CA SER A 33 -0.25 -16.46 -12.95
C SER A 33 -0.27 -15.29 -11.97
N LEU A 34 -0.99 -15.42 -10.84
CA LEU A 34 -0.97 -14.38 -9.79
C LEU A 34 0.43 -14.11 -9.27
N ILE A 35 1.26 -15.15 -9.17
CA ILE A 35 2.63 -14.97 -8.68
C ILE A 35 3.42 -13.98 -9.53
N SER A 36 3.10 -13.85 -10.83
CA SER A 36 3.78 -12.92 -11.75
C SER A 36 3.53 -11.44 -11.46
N ILE A 37 2.51 -11.11 -10.69
CA ILE A 37 2.26 -9.75 -10.21
C ILE A 37 2.66 -9.56 -8.75
N ILE A 38 3.01 -10.64 -8.05
CA ILE A 38 3.41 -10.61 -6.65
C ILE A 38 4.94 -10.44 -6.55
N THR A 39 5.69 -11.28 -7.28
CA THR A 39 7.14 -11.40 -7.08
C THR A 39 7.83 -12.00 -8.30
N SER A 40 9.14 -11.71 -8.45
CA SER A 40 10.02 -12.40 -9.39
C SER A 40 10.36 -13.83 -8.95
N ARG A 41 10.05 -14.19 -7.71
CA ARG A 41 10.32 -15.48 -7.10
C ARG A 41 9.30 -16.55 -7.55
N LYS A 42 9.62 -17.83 -7.34
CA LYS A 42 8.72 -18.95 -7.68
C LYS A 42 7.45 -19.01 -6.83
N LYS A 43 7.47 -18.41 -5.63
CA LYS A 43 6.37 -18.39 -4.66
C LYS A 43 6.47 -17.16 -3.76
N PHE A 44 5.36 -16.81 -3.12
CA PHE A 44 5.30 -15.76 -2.11
C PHE A 44 6.25 -16.05 -0.94
N ASP A 45 7.05 -15.08 -0.56
CA ASP A 45 8.01 -15.21 0.55
C ASP A 45 7.44 -14.61 1.85
N PHE A 46 6.81 -15.47 2.65
CA PHE A 46 6.26 -15.07 3.95
C PHE A 46 7.31 -14.54 4.94
N LYS A 47 8.58 -14.92 4.80
CA LYS A 47 9.63 -14.40 5.69
C LYS A 47 9.86 -12.91 5.46
N ARG A 48 9.84 -12.46 4.20
CA ARG A 48 9.94 -11.04 3.84
C ARG A 48 8.72 -10.25 4.31
N PHE A 49 7.52 -10.76 4.06
CA PHE A 49 6.29 -10.15 4.58
C PHE A 49 6.35 -10.01 6.11
N LYS A 50 6.66 -11.10 6.82
CA LYS A 50 6.74 -11.10 8.28
C LYS A 50 7.84 -10.15 8.79
N PHE A 51 9.00 -10.12 8.15
CA PHE A 51 10.08 -9.19 8.50
C PHE A 51 9.62 -7.74 8.36
N GLY A 52 9.03 -7.38 7.21
CA GLY A 52 8.50 -6.03 6.99
C GLY A 52 7.41 -5.67 8.01
N PHE A 53 6.49 -6.59 8.27
CA PHE A 53 5.41 -6.40 9.24
C PHE A 53 5.95 -6.12 10.65
N ILE A 54 6.87 -6.95 11.14
CA ILE A 54 7.47 -6.79 12.48
C ILE A 54 8.29 -5.52 12.57
N LEU A 55 9.16 -5.27 11.60
CA LEU A 55 10.01 -4.08 11.59
C LEU A 55 9.19 -2.80 11.63
N TRP A 56 8.16 -2.70 10.77
CA TRP A 56 7.31 -1.51 10.74
C TRP A 56 6.44 -1.37 11.98
N SER A 57 5.96 -2.50 12.55
CA SER A 57 5.24 -2.49 13.85
C SER A 57 6.11 -1.89 14.95
N LEU A 58 7.36 -2.32 15.05
CA LEU A 58 8.29 -1.80 16.07
C LEU A 58 8.54 -0.30 15.89
N ILE A 59 8.77 0.14 14.64
CA ILE A 59 8.96 1.56 14.34
C ILE A 59 7.70 2.36 14.68
N SER A 60 6.53 1.94 14.21
CA SER A 60 5.26 2.64 14.43
C SER A 60 4.90 2.74 15.91
N ILE A 61 5.03 1.63 16.67
CA ILE A 61 4.77 1.61 18.10
C ILE A 61 5.76 2.51 18.84
N SER A 62 7.04 2.51 18.44
CA SER A 62 8.05 3.37 19.07
C SER A 62 7.75 4.84 18.82
N ILE A 63 7.40 5.22 17.58
CA ILE A 63 7.03 6.61 17.24
C ILE A 63 5.78 7.02 18.03
N PHE A 64 4.75 6.18 18.06
CA PHE A 64 3.51 6.48 18.80
C PHE A 64 3.76 6.60 20.31
N THR A 65 4.60 5.75 20.89
CA THR A 65 4.98 5.84 22.30
C THR A 65 5.72 7.16 22.60
N LEU A 66 6.66 7.55 21.73
CA LEU A 66 7.37 8.81 21.86
C LEU A 66 6.42 10.00 21.75
N GLU A 67 5.47 9.96 20.83
CA GLU A 67 4.46 11.00 20.65
C GLU A 67 3.62 11.20 21.93
N ILE A 68 3.13 10.11 22.53
CA ILE A 68 2.40 10.18 23.80
C ILE A 68 3.28 10.75 24.94
N LEU A 69 4.56 10.40 24.98
CA LEU A 69 5.46 10.91 26.02
C LEU A 69 5.79 12.40 25.88
N ILE A 70 5.82 12.91 24.64
CA ILE A 70 6.12 14.31 24.35
C ILE A 70 4.85 15.18 24.47
N HIS A 71 3.71 14.67 24.03
CA HIS A 71 2.43 15.37 23.98
C HIS A 71 1.33 14.59 24.73
N PRO A 72 1.47 14.34 26.04
CA PRO A 72 0.52 13.51 26.81
C PRO A 72 -0.90 14.10 26.85
N ASP A 73 -1.02 15.44 26.80
CA ASP A 73 -2.29 16.15 26.89
C ASP A 73 -3.16 16.00 25.60
N ASP A 74 -2.56 15.54 24.51
CA ASP A 74 -3.27 15.31 23.23
C ASP A 74 -3.95 13.94 23.17
N TYR A 75 -3.76 13.09 24.20
CA TYR A 75 -4.23 11.71 24.20
C TYR A 75 -5.11 11.42 25.42
N GLU A 76 -6.23 10.77 25.16
CA GLU A 76 -7.10 10.22 26.19
C GLU A 76 -7.21 8.69 26.06
N LEU A 77 -7.10 7.98 27.19
CA LEU A 77 -7.30 6.54 27.21
C LEU A 77 -8.79 6.19 27.10
N ASN A 78 -9.21 5.71 25.95
CA ASN A 78 -10.57 5.26 25.69
C ASN A 78 -10.58 3.75 25.41
N PHE A 79 -10.56 2.93 26.47
CA PHE A 79 -10.49 1.48 26.34
C PHE A 79 -11.77 0.79 26.81
N ASN A 80 -12.40 0.03 25.90
CA ASN A 80 -13.48 -0.88 26.21
C ASN A 80 -13.11 -2.26 25.69
N PHE A 81 -12.93 -3.23 26.59
CA PHE A 81 -12.41 -4.57 26.23
C PHE A 81 -13.20 -5.27 25.12
N LEU A 82 -14.55 -5.31 25.22
CA LEU A 82 -15.37 -6.01 24.23
C LEU A 82 -15.31 -5.32 22.85
N LYS A 83 -15.40 -4.00 22.82
CA LYS A 83 -15.28 -3.23 21.56
C LYS A 83 -13.90 -3.38 20.96
N PHE A 84 -12.85 -3.38 21.78
CA PHE A 84 -11.47 -3.58 21.33
C PHE A 84 -11.25 -5.00 20.80
N LEU A 85 -11.82 -6.03 21.45
CA LEU A 85 -11.71 -7.41 20.97
C LEU A 85 -12.36 -7.57 19.59
N ILE A 86 -13.54 -6.98 19.37
CA ILE A 86 -14.21 -6.99 18.06
C ILE A 86 -13.37 -6.25 17.02
N LEU A 87 -12.87 -5.04 17.35
CA LEU A 87 -11.96 -4.28 16.50
C LEU A 87 -10.73 -5.10 16.13
N PHE A 88 -10.08 -5.73 17.11
CA PHE A 88 -8.89 -6.55 16.90
C PHE A 88 -9.16 -7.71 15.94
N LEU A 89 -10.26 -8.46 16.13
CA LEU A 89 -10.60 -9.59 15.27
C LEU A 89 -10.90 -9.16 13.83
N ILE A 90 -11.59 -8.04 13.63
CA ILE A 90 -11.84 -7.49 12.30
C ILE A 90 -10.51 -7.02 11.67
N SER A 91 -9.75 -6.23 12.40
CA SER A 91 -8.55 -5.58 11.90
C SER A 91 -7.45 -6.56 11.54
N ILE A 92 -7.20 -7.57 12.39
CA ILE A 92 -6.11 -8.55 12.16
C ILE A 92 -6.32 -9.40 10.90
N ILE A 93 -7.55 -9.54 10.44
CA ILE A 93 -7.90 -10.28 9.22
C ILE A 93 -8.04 -9.34 8.03
N MET A 94 -8.86 -8.30 8.16
CA MET A 94 -9.31 -7.49 7.03
C MET A 94 -8.27 -6.47 6.58
N ILE A 95 -7.52 -5.87 7.52
CA ILE A 95 -6.51 -4.85 7.18
C ILE A 95 -5.35 -5.44 6.37
N PRO A 96 -4.74 -6.60 6.73
CA PRO A 96 -3.74 -7.21 5.86
C PRO A 96 -4.27 -7.55 4.47
N VAL A 97 -5.53 -8.02 4.36
CA VAL A 97 -6.15 -8.30 3.05
C VAL A 97 -6.26 -7.03 2.21
N GLN A 98 -6.75 -5.94 2.77
CA GLN A 98 -6.85 -4.65 2.10
C GLN A 98 -5.48 -4.11 1.71
N SER A 99 -4.50 -4.09 2.61
CA SER A 99 -3.16 -3.58 2.36
C SER A 99 -2.41 -4.39 1.29
N ILE A 100 -2.51 -5.74 1.35
CA ILE A 100 -1.93 -6.62 0.32
C ILE A 100 -2.59 -6.37 -1.03
N LEU A 101 -3.92 -6.23 -1.08
CA LEU A 101 -4.63 -5.93 -2.32
C LEU A 101 -4.14 -4.63 -2.95
N GLU A 102 -3.98 -3.57 -2.15
CA GLU A 102 -3.48 -2.29 -2.67
C GLU A 102 -2.07 -2.43 -3.24
N GLU A 103 -1.16 -3.13 -2.55
CA GLU A 103 0.18 -3.39 -3.09
C GLU A 103 0.11 -4.21 -4.38
N LEU A 104 -0.76 -5.22 -4.46
CA LEU A 104 -0.95 -6.01 -5.67
C LEU A 104 -1.48 -5.17 -6.84
N ILE A 105 -2.42 -4.26 -6.59
CA ILE A 105 -2.95 -3.37 -7.63
C ILE A 105 -1.88 -2.38 -8.08
N PHE A 106 -1.29 -1.62 -7.15
CA PHE A 106 -0.42 -0.49 -7.52
C PHE A 106 0.97 -0.92 -7.92
N ARG A 107 1.62 -1.80 -7.16
CA ARG A 107 3.03 -2.22 -7.37
C ARG A 107 3.12 -3.48 -8.22
N GLY A 108 2.17 -4.40 -8.02
CA GLY A 108 2.14 -5.64 -8.78
C GLY A 108 1.57 -5.49 -10.18
N TYR A 109 0.38 -4.90 -10.32
CA TYR A 109 -0.35 -4.87 -11.58
C TYR A 109 -0.16 -3.56 -12.38
N LEU A 110 -0.50 -2.42 -11.80
CA LEU A 110 -0.45 -1.13 -12.50
C LEU A 110 0.97 -0.70 -12.83
N MET A 111 1.92 -0.85 -11.91
CA MET A 111 3.31 -0.47 -12.18
C MET A 111 3.93 -1.31 -13.30
N GLN A 112 3.61 -2.61 -13.38
CA GLN A 112 4.00 -3.45 -14.52
C GLN A 112 3.30 -3.01 -15.82
N GLY A 113 2.00 -2.70 -15.77
CA GLY A 113 1.24 -2.20 -16.93
C GLY A 113 1.80 -0.88 -17.47
N PHE A 114 2.05 0.09 -16.60
CA PHE A 114 2.69 1.34 -16.98
C PHE A 114 4.12 1.16 -17.49
N SER A 115 4.85 0.17 -16.98
CA SER A 115 6.19 -0.14 -17.52
C SER A 115 6.13 -0.58 -18.98
N VAL A 116 5.11 -1.33 -19.37
CA VAL A 116 4.89 -1.71 -20.77
C VAL A 116 4.48 -0.47 -21.59
N PHE A 117 3.52 0.31 -21.10
CA PHE A 117 3.03 1.51 -21.77
C PHE A 117 4.16 2.53 -22.00
N PHE A 118 4.95 2.85 -20.98
CA PHE A 118 6.04 3.79 -21.12
C PHE A 118 7.23 3.25 -21.93
N LYS A 119 7.37 1.94 -22.06
CA LYS A 119 8.41 1.33 -22.90
C LYS A 119 8.29 1.77 -24.35
N ASP A 120 7.09 1.90 -24.87
CA ASP A 120 6.84 2.30 -26.26
C ASP A 120 7.00 3.80 -26.49
N LEU A 121 7.08 4.60 -25.42
CA LEU A 121 7.38 6.03 -25.47
C LEU A 121 8.87 6.34 -25.51
N TYR A 122 9.76 5.35 -25.57
CA TYR A 122 11.19 5.56 -25.83
C TYR A 122 11.36 6.21 -27.21
N LEU A 123 11.59 7.51 -27.21
CA LEU A 123 11.97 8.22 -28.42
C LEU A 123 13.34 7.68 -28.89
N ILE A 124 13.31 6.87 -29.92
CA ILE A 124 14.51 6.42 -30.63
C ILE A 124 15.09 7.66 -31.33
N LYS A 125 16.02 8.34 -30.70
CA LYS A 125 16.76 9.42 -31.32
C LYS A 125 17.95 8.82 -32.07
N LYS A 126 17.85 8.66 -33.37
CA LYS A 126 19.01 8.36 -34.24
C LYS A 126 19.88 9.60 -34.35
N VAL A 127 21.05 9.57 -33.76
CA VAL A 127 22.08 10.59 -33.93
C VAL A 127 23.24 9.95 -34.67
N LYS A 128 23.54 10.42 -35.89
CA LYS A 128 24.65 9.93 -36.73
C LYS A 128 24.66 8.41 -37.00
N GLY A 129 23.46 7.79 -37.15
CA GLY A 129 23.38 6.36 -37.47
C GLY A 129 23.45 5.41 -36.26
N GLU A 130 23.76 5.90 -35.07
CA GLU A 130 23.74 5.16 -33.84
C GLU A 130 22.45 5.41 -33.05
N VAL A 131 21.92 4.33 -32.47
CA VAL A 131 20.73 4.40 -31.61
C VAL A 131 21.20 4.73 -30.21
N VAL A 132 21.12 6.00 -29.82
CA VAL A 132 21.38 6.42 -28.44
C VAL A 132 20.07 6.44 -27.71
N ILE A 133 19.78 5.41 -26.92
CA ILE A 133 18.64 5.35 -26.01
C ILE A 133 19.18 5.57 -24.61
N ASN A 134 18.97 6.73 -24.05
CA ASN A 134 19.07 6.88 -22.61
C ASN A 134 18.15 8.00 -22.13
N ILE A 135 16.93 7.63 -21.71
CA ILE A 135 16.09 8.51 -20.93
C ILE A 135 15.82 7.79 -19.60
N PRO A 136 16.70 7.92 -18.62
CA PRO A 136 16.55 7.25 -17.31
C PRO A 136 15.23 7.63 -16.64
N PHE A 137 14.70 8.83 -16.92
CA PHE A 137 13.44 9.32 -16.41
C PHE A 137 12.23 8.44 -16.82
N ILE A 138 12.19 7.91 -18.04
CA ILE A 138 11.08 7.04 -18.47
C ILE A 138 11.02 5.74 -17.65
N ARG A 139 12.15 5.22 -17.19
CA ARG A 139 12.20 4.00 -16.38
C ARG A 139 11.56 4.17 -14.99
N ILE A 140 11.53 5.39 -14.48
CA ILE A 140 10.93 5.70 -13.16
C ILE A 140 9.50 6.21 -13.28
N MET A 141 9.00 6.52 -14.49
CA MET A 141 7.62 7.00 -14.71
C MET A 141 6.55 6.06 -14.16
N PRO A 142 6.63 4.72 -14.30
CA PRO A 142 5.66 3.81 -13.69
C PRO A 142 5.56 3.99 -12.18
N LEU A 143 6.69 4.15 -11.50
CA LEU A 143 6.75 4.39 -10.06
C LEU A 143 6.04 5.70 -9.69
N PHE A 144 6.38 6.82 -10.34
CA PHE A 144 5.76 8.11 -10.07
C PHE A 144 4.26 8.10 -10.38
N THR A 145 3.87 7.55 -11.55
CA THR A 145 2.46 7.49 -11.95
C THR A 145 1.62 6.72 -10.95
N THR A 146 2.06 5.52 -10.56
CA THR A 146 1.31 4.70 -9.61
C THR A 146 1.27 5.32 -8.21
N SER A 147 2.33 6.02 -7.80
CA SER A 147 2.38 6.70 -6.50
C SER A 147 1.46 7.91 -6.44
N ILE A 148 1.40 8.69 -7.52
CA ILE A 148 0.47 9.83 -7.63
C ILE A 148 -0.98 9.32 -7.62
N ILE A 149 -1.30 8.28 -8.42
CA ILE A 149 -2.65 7.69 -8.42
C ILE A 149 -3.01 7.17 -7.03
N PHE A 150 -2.09 6.46 -6.37
CA PHE A 150 -2.28 5.97 -5.01
C PHE A 150 -2.61 7.12 -4.04
N GLY A 151 -1.83 8.20 -4.05
CA GLY A 151 -2.08 9.36 -3.21
C GLY A 151 -3.42 10.04 -3.51
N LEU A 152 -3.77 10.22 -4.79
CA LEU A 152 -5.02 10.86 -5.20
C LEU A 152 -6.27 10.06 -4.81
N LEU A 153 -6.22 8.74 -4.77
CA LEU A 153 -7.34 7.92 -4.31
C LEU A 153 -7.66 8.11 -2.82
N HIS A 154 -6.73 8.65 -2.04
CA HIS A 154 -6.95 8.99 -0.62
C HIS A 154 -7.62 10.36 -0.42
N ILE A 155 -7.91 11.11 -1.50
CA ILE A 155 -8.50 12.47 -1.39
C ILE A 155 -9.85 12.50 -0.66
N LEU A 156 -10.58 11.38 -0.68
CA LEU A 156 -11.88 11.25 -0.02
C LEU A 156 -11.78 10.73 1.42
N ASN A 157 -10.58 10.47 1.92
CA ASN A 157 -10.39 10.01 3.28
C ASN A 157 -10.79 11.09 4.29
N PRO A 158 -11.45 10.72 5.40
CA PRO A 158 -11.93 11.69 6.40
C PRO A 158 -10.83 12.57 6.99
N GLU A 159 -9.61 12.05 7.13
CA GLU A 159 -8.46 12.80 7.65
C GLU A 159 -8.03 13.94 6.72
N ILE A 160 -8.22 13.83 5.40
CA ILE A 160 -7.97 14.93 4.48
C ILE A 160 -8.89 16.12 4.78
N GLN A 161 -10.15 15.85 5.14
CA GLN A 161 -11.11 16.91 5.48
C GLN A 161 -10.74 17.59 6.79
N LYS A 162 -10.11 16.87 7.74
CA LYS A 162 -9.71 17.41 9.06
C LYS A 162 -8.37 18.13 9.01
N ILE A 163 -7.36 17.57 8.33
CA ILE A 163 -5.95 18.03 8.35
C ILE A 163 -5.65 18.91 7.13
N GLY A 164 -6.33 18.69 6.02
CA GLY A 164 -6.14 19.43 4.77
C GLY A 164 -5.39 18.65 3.68
N TYR A 165 -5.40 19.22 2.48
CA TYR A 165 -4.83 18.58 1.27
C TYR A 165 -3.31 18.37 1.33
N GLY A 166 -2.60 19.02 2.25
CA GLY A 166 -1.17 18.76 2.48
C GLY A 166 -0.87 17.29 2.80
N LEU A 167 -1.84 16.58 3.39
CA LEU A 167 -1.72 15.15 3.69
C LEU A 167 -1.60 14.28 2.43
N LEU A 168 -2.03 14.76 1.25
CA LEU A 168 -1.82 14.04 -0.01
C LEU A 168 -0.34 13.86 -0.35
N ILE A 169 0.52 14.80 0.07
CA ILE A 169 1.97 14.67 -0.10
C ILE A 169 2.49 13.45 0.67
N TYR A 170 1.96 13.23 1.88
CA TYR A 170 2.27 12.03 2.66
C TYR A 170 1.83 10.76 1.94
N TYR A 171 0.62 10.70 1.40
CA TYR A 171 0.13 9.51 0.68
C TYR A 171 0.91 9.25 -0.61
N VAL A 172 1.25 10.29 -1.38
CA VAL A 172 2.13 10.14 -2.56
C VAL A 172 3.53 9.68 -2.13
N GLY A 173 4.08 10.26 -1.06
CA GLY A 173 5.36 9.85 -0.50
C GLY A 173 5.39 8.40 -0.03
N THR A 174 4.33 7.96 0.65
CA THR A 174 4.13 6.55 1.03
C THR A 174 4.03 5.65 -0.21
N GLY A 175 3.32 6.13 -1.24
CA GLY A 175 3.24 5.48 -2.54
C GLY A 175 4.60 5.26 -3.17
N LEU A 176 5.46 6.29 -3.19
CA LEU A 176 6.84 6.22 -3.68
C LEU A 176 7.69 5.27 -2.84
N PHE A 177 7.61 5.37 -1.53
CA PHE A 177 8.37 4.52 -0.62
C PHE A 177 8.08 3.03 -0.85
N PHE A 178 6.81 2.62 -0.84
CA PHE A 178 6.43 1.23 -1.09
C PHE A 178 6.78 0.77 -2.50
N GLY A 179 6.68 1.66 -3.49
CA GLY A 179 7.10 1.37 -4.85
C GLY A 179 8.61 1.13 -4.96
N ILE A 180 9.44 1.96 -4.32
CA ILE A 180 10.90 1.78 -4.26
C ILE A 180 11.24 0.47 -3.56
N VAL A 181 10.63 0.18 -2.41
CA VAL A 181 10.83 -1.06 -1.67
C VAL A 181 10.50 -2.26 -2.56
N THR A 182 9.36 -2.22 -3.27
CA THR A 182 8.96 -3.31 -4.19
C THR A 182 9.95 -3.52 -5.33
N LEU A 183 10.47 -2.43 -5.93
CA LEU A 183 11.47 -2.52 -7.00
C LEU A 183 12.80 -3.08 -6.50
N MET A 184 13.24 -2.67 -5.32
CA MET A 184 14.50 -3.15 -4.72
C MET A 184 14.38 -4.60 -4.23
N ASP A 185 13.21 -4.99 -3.72
CA ASP A 185 12.95 -6.34 -3.22
C ASP A 185 12.52 -7.31 -4.34
N GLU A 186 12.26 -6.81 -5.56
CA GLU A 186 11.75 -7.58 -6.69
C GLU A 186 10.43 -8.32 -6.38
N GLY A 187 9.60 -7.73 -5.52
CA GLY A 187 8.32 -8.28 -5.11
C GLY A 187 7.59 -7.41 -4.08
N VAL A 188 6.28 -7.63 -3.96
CA VAL A 188 5.42 -6.84 -3.07
C VAL A 188 5.39 -7.36 -1.62
N GLU A 189 6.11 -8.43 -1.30
CA GLU A 189 6.03 -9.08 0.01
C GLU A 189 6.46 -8.13 1.13
N LEU A 190 7.59 -7.45 0.96
CA LEU A 190 8.14 -6.55 1.96
C LEU A 190 7.29 -5.28 2.12
N SER A 191 6.91 -4.65 1.01
CA SER A 191 6.03 -3.48 1.01
C SER A 191 4.65 -3.79 1.59
N SER A 192 4.07 -4.96 1.26
CA SER A 192 2.81 -5.43 1.85
C SER A 192 2.93 -5.63 3.37
N GLY A 193 4.07 -6.12 3.86
CA GLY A 193 4.33 -6.25 5.30
C GLY A 193 4.36 -4.89 6.00
N PHE A 194 5.07 -3.92 5.44
CA PHE A 194 5.10 -2.54 5.94
C PHE A 194 3.72 -1.91 5.95
N HIS A 195 3.00 -1.99 4.83
CA HIS A 195 1.68 -1.39 4.67
C HIS A 195 0.65 -2.00 5.63
N ALA A 196 0.58 -3.34 5.69
CA ALA A 196 -0.34 -4.03 6.60
C ALA A 196 -0.08 -3.68 8.07
N SER A 197 1.19 -3.59 8.45
CA SER A 197 1.57 -3.18 9.81
C SER A 197 1.20 -1.73 10.11
N ASN A 198 1.50 -0.80 9.18
CA ASN A 198 1.14 0.61 9.33
C ASN A 198 -0.35 0.79 9.64
N ASN A 199 -1.18 0.20 8.78
CA ASN A 199 -2.63 0.34 8.91
C ASN A 199 -3.19 -0.39 10.13
N LEU A 200 -2.63 -1.57 10.47
CA LEU A 200 -3.08 -2.33 11.63
C LEU A 200 -2.73 -1.61 12.94
N VAL A 201 -1.49 -1.13 13.08
CA VAL A 201 -1.05 -0.40 14.28
C VAL A 201 -1.89 0.87 14.45
N ALA A 202 -2.09 1.66 13.38
CA ALA A 202 -2.93 2.84 13.41
C ALA A 202 -4.37 2.49 13.83
N SER A 203 -4.98 1.45 13.24
CA SER A 203 -6.34 1.03 13.57
C SER A 203 -6.53 0.58 15.02
N LEU A 204 -5.50 -0.03 15.63
CA LEU A 204 -5.60 -0.57 16.99
C LEU A 204 -5.23 0.46 18.07
N LEU A 205 -4.37 1.43 17.76
CA LEU A 205 -3.88 2.40 18.73
C LEU A 205 -4.62 3.74 18.69
N VAL A 206 -5.17 4.11 17.52
CA VAL A 206 -5.83 5.40 17.34
C VAL A 206 -7.31 5.19 17.02
N THR A 207 -8.18 5.61 17.95
CA THR A 207 -9.63 5.71 17.68
C THR A 207 -9.97 7.16 17.42
N ALA A 208 -10.42 7.46 16.22
CA ALA A 208 -10.91 8.79 15.87
C ALA A 208 -12.39 8.98 16.26
#